data_18a2c946a92c9fd5a314bbbf8c899c69
#
_entry.id   18a2c946a92c9fd5a314bbbf8c899c69
#
_cell.length_a   1.000
_cell.length_b   1.000
_cell.length_c   1.000
_cell.angle_alpha   90.00
_cell.angle_beta   90.00
_cell.angle_gamma   90.00
#
_symmetry.space_group_name_H-M   'P 1'
#
loop_
_entity.id
_entity.type
_entity.pdbx_description
1 polymer ?
#
loop_
_entity_poly.entity_id
_entity_poly.type
_entity_poly.pdbx_seq_one_letter_code
_entity_poly.pdbx_strand_id
1 'polypeptide(L)'
;RTTAQRAREDHTWAYGHIIVDEAQELTPMEWRMLFRRCPSRWMTLVGDTSQTGSPAGVDDWGEALEPFVAQRFRHHFLTVNYRTPQPITDLANGLLEMINPDAIPATAIRDGVQVRRLEHGTYAPGVHSEEDGRLTAVIDAATAEHYKGLEFDHVVVLDPQRIVDASPQGLQNLYVCITRATQSLTLVGDCGEVL
;
A
#
# COMPACT_ATOMS: atom_id res chain seq x y z
N ARG A 1 -7.54 -18.11 37.02
CA ARG A 1 -7.52 -17.87 35.57
C ARG A 1 -7.66 -16.38 35.33
N THR A 2 -6.76 -15.79 34.59
CA THR A 2 -6.84 -14.38 34.20
C THR A 2 -7.93 -14.15 33.14
N THR A 3 -8.41 -12.90 33.01
CA THR A 3 -9.39 -12.53 31.97
C THR A 3 -8.88 -12.89 30.56
N ALA A 4 -7.58 -12.72 30.32
CA ALA A 4 -6.94 -13.09 29.05
C ALA A 4 -6.96 -14.61 28.79
N GLN A 5 -6.82 -15.43 29.83
CA GLN A 5 -6.93 -16.90 29.70
C GLN A 5 -8.36 -17.33 29.40
N ARG A 6 -9.38 -16.70 30.05
CA ARG A 6 -10.79 -16.96 29.75
C ARG A 6 -11.15 -16.57 28.32
N ALA A 7 -10.66 -15.42 27.83
CA ALA A 7 -10.89 -14.97 26.48
C ALA A 7 -10.27 -15.90 25.40
N ARG A 8 -9.13 -16.55 25.70
CA ARG A 8 -8.53 -17.56 24.82
C ARG A 8 -9.35 -18.85 24.75
N GLU A 9 -9.98 -19.23 25.85
CA GLU A 9 -10.80 -20.44 25.96
C GLU A 9 -12.24 -20.25 25.46
N ASP A 10 -12.70 -18.99 25.33
CA ASP A 10 -14.05 -18.69 24.87
C ASP A 10 -14.13 -18.74 23.32
N HIS A 11 -14.51 -19.88 22.81
CA HIS A 11 -14.75 -20.11 21.39
C HIS A 11 -16.07 -19.51 20.88
N THR A 12 -16.91 -19.01 21.77
CA THR A 12 -18.23 -18.42 21.45
C THR A 12 -18.18 -16.90 21.28
N TRP A 13 -17.06 -16.29 21.70
CA TRP A 13 -16.90 -14.84 21.60
C TRP A 13 -16.88 -14.36 20.14
N ALA A 14 -17.74 -13.41 19.83
CA ALA A 14 -17.90 -12.86 18.49
C ALA A 14 -18.05 -11.34 18.55
N TYR A 15 -17.69 -10.69 17.45
CA TYR A 15 -17.90 -9.26 17.25
C TYR A 15 -19.21 -9.00 16.50
N GLY A 16 -19.89 -7.91 16.84
CA GLY A 16 -21.04 -7.43 16.09
C GLY A 16 -20.66 -6.77 14.78
N HIS A 17 -19.53 -6.05 14.78
CA HIS A 17 -18.94 -5.37 13.62
C HIS A 17 -17.42 -5.43 13.73
N ILE A 18 -16.76 -5.63 12.60
CA ILE A 18 -15.29 -5.59 12.48
C ILE A 18 -14.92 -4.54 11.42
N ILE A 19 -13.94 -3.69 11.74
CA ILE A 19 -13.30 -2.81 10.79
C ILE A 19 -11.89 -3.37 10.56
N VAL A 20 -11.52 -3.55 9.29
CA VAL A 20 -10.20 -4.05 8.90
C VAL A 20 -9.54 -3.00 8.03
N ASP A 21 -8.36 -2.56 8.44
CA ASP A 21 -7.47 -1.73 7.63
C ASP A 21 -6.42 -2.60 6.95
N GLU A 22 -5.88 -2.14 5.81
CA GLU A 22 -4.93 -2.89 4.97
C GLU A 22 -5.45 -4.31 4.63
N ALA A 23 -6.74 -4.42 4.36
CA ALA A 23 -7.42 -5.69 4.19
C ALA A 23 -6.89 -6.52 2.99
N GLN A 24 -6.22 -5.88 2.01
CA GLN A 24 -5.56 -6.56 0.89
C GLN A 24 -4.41 -7.47 1.34
N GLU A 25 -3.84 -7.25 2.53
CA GLU A 25 -2.75 -8.09 3.06
C GLU A 25 -3.22 -9.41 3.67
N LEU A 26 -4.52 -9.55 3.89
CA LEU A 26 -5.05 -10.71 4.57
C LEU A 26 -4.92 -11.98 3.72
N THR A 27 -4.35 -12.99 4.33
CA THR A 27 -4.28 -14.34 3.76
C THR A 27 -5.65 -15.04 3.80
N PRO A 28 -5.87 -16.08 2.98
CA PRO A 28 -7.11 -16.86 3.01
C PRO A 28 -7.46 -17.44 4.39
N MET A 29 -6.45 -17.71 5.24
CA MET A 29 -6.68 -18.20 6.61
C MET A 29 -7.18 -17.08 7.50
N GLU A 30 -6.58 -15.88 7.42
CA GLU A 30 -6.99 -14.72 8.21
C GLU A 30 -8.41 -14.30 7.86
N TRP A 31 -8.81 -14.34 6.59
CA TRP A 31 -10.21 -14.14 6.17
C TRP A 31 -11.16 -15.10 6.89
N ARG A 32 -10.84 -16.41 6.92
CA ARG A 32 -11.65 -17.42 7.63
C ARG A 32 -11.75 -17.11 9.12
N MET A 33 -10.65 -16.68 9.74
CA MET A 33 -10.63 -16.32 11.16
C MET A 33 -11.52 -15.11 11.46
N LEU A 34 -11.45 -14.06 10.62
CA LEU A 34 -12.27 -12.87 10.76
C LEU A 34 -13.77 -13.18 10.62
N PHE A 35 -14.15 -13.90 9.56
CA PHE A 35 -15.55 -14.28 9.36
C PHE A 35 -16.09 -15.20 10.44
N ARG A 36 -15.25 -16.06 11.00
CA ARG A 36 -15.62 -16.87 12.17
C ARG A 36 -15.89 -16.01 13.41
N ARG A 37 -15.17 -14.89 13.56
CA ARG A 37 -15.34 -13.96 14.70
C ARG A 37 -16.45 -12.93 14.49
N CYS A 38 -16.98 -12.80 13.27
CA CYS A 38 -18.10 -11.93 12.93
C CYS A 38 -19.23 -12.70 12.21
N PRO A 39 -20.01 -13.49 12.93
CA PRO A 39 -21.09 -14.30 12.34
C PRO A 39 -22.15 -13.46 11.62
N SER A 40 -22.35 -12.21 12.05
CA SER A 40 -23.24 -11.24 11.39
C SER A 40 -22.76 -10.88 9.98
N ARG A 41 -21.44 -11.05 9.72
CA ARG A 41 -20.75 -10.60 8.51
C ARG A 41 -20.84 -9.08 8.28
N TRP A 42 -21.09 -8.35 9.34
CA TRP A 42 -21.12 -6.90 9.30
C TRP A 42 -19.68 -6.38 9.45
N MET A 43 -19.06 -6.09 8.33
CA MET A 43 -17.67 -5.66 8.25
C MET A 43 -17.52 -4.41 7.40
N THR A 44 -16.54 -3.59 7.75
CA THR A 44 -16.00 -2.51 6.91
C THR A 44 -14.55 -2.85 6.61
N LEU A 45 -14.24 -3.04 5.34
CA LEU A 45 -12.91 -3.39 4.85
C LEU A 45 -12.34 -2.18 4.13
N VAL A 46 -11.14 -1.78 4.50
CA VAL A 46 -10.39 -0.69 3.89
C VAL A 46 -9.08 -1.26 3.36
N GLY A 47 -8.72 -0.92 2.13
CA GLY A 47 -7.48 -1.40 1.54
C GLY A 47 -7.34 -0.99 0.08
N ASP A 48 -6.17 -1.29 -0.47
CA ASP A 48 -5.82 -1.03 -1.86
C ASP A 48 -5.12 -2.27 -2.43
N THR A 49 -5.78 -2.97 -3.34
CA THR A 49 -5.24 -4.19 -3.97
C THR A 49 -3.97 -3.92 -4.78
N SER A 50 -3.76 -2.68 -5.25
CA SER A 50 -2.54 -2.28 -5.95
C SER A 50 -1.32 -2.18 -5.02
N GLN A 51 -1.52 -2.16 -3.70
CA GLN A 51 -0.48 -2.14 -2.68
C GLN A 51 -0.25 -3.52 -2.02
N THR A 52 -0.81 -4.60 -2.57
CA THR A 52 -0.61 -5.96 -2.07
C THR A 52 0.86 -6.35 -2.16
N GLY A 53 1.51 -6.55 -1.02
CA GLY A 53 2.93 -6.93 -0.93
C GLY A 53 3.14 -8.43 -0.72
N SER A 54 2.08 -9.18 -0.44
CA SER A 54 2.13 -10.62 -0.20
C SER A 54 1.57 -11.42 -1.39
N PRO A 55 2.26 -12.46 -1.86
CA PRO A 55 1.72 -13.37 -2.87
C PRO A 55 0.42 -14.08 -2.44
N ALA A 56 0.12 -14.09 -1.14
CA ALA A 56 -1.10 -14.66 -0.57
C ALA A 56 -2.16 -13.60 -0.22
N GLY A 57 -1.90 -12.35 -0.54
CA GLY A 57 -2.83 -11.23 -0.33
C GLY A 57 -3.95 -11.19 -1.36
N VAL A 58 -4.71 -10.11 -1.34
CA VAL A 58 -5.91 -9.92 -2.18
C VAL A 58 -5.55 -9.08 -3.40
N ASP A 59 -5.77 -9.63 -4.58
CA ASP A 59 -5.66 -8.93 -5.86
C ASP A 59 -7.03 -8.45 -6.38
N ASP A 60 -8.11 -9.18 -6.03
CA ASP A 60 -9.48 -8.83 -6.35
C ASP A 60 -10.41 -9.05 -5.15
N TRP A 61 -11.19 -8.00 -4.80
CA TRP A 61 -12.14 -8.05 -3.69
C TRP A 61 -13.28 -9.02 -3.92
N GLY A 62 -13.74 -9.16 -5.17
CA GLY A 62 -14.82 -10.07 -5.52
C GLY A 62 -14.42 -11.51 -5.25
N GLU A 63 -13.24 -11.90 -5.72
CA GLU A 63 -12.70 -13.26 -5.53
C GLU A 63 -12.43 -13.55 -4.04
N ALA A 64 -11.84 -12.60 -3.31
CA ALA A 64 -11.53 -12.78 -1.90
C ALA A 64 -12.78 -12.93 -1.01
N LEU A 65 -13.85 -12.22 -1.32
CA LEU A 65 -15.07 -12.16 -0.52
C LEU A 65 -16.13 -13.16 -0.95
N GLU A 66 -16.07 -13.69 -2.18
CA GLU A 66 -17.03 -14.63 -2.74
C GLU A 66 -17.32 -15.81 -1.80
N PRO A 67 -16.32 -16.53 -1.21
CA PRO A 67 -16.57 -17.68 -0.36
C PRO A 67 -17.35 -17.36 0.92
N PHE A 68 -17.39 -16.10 1.33
CA PHE A 68 -17.96 -15.68 2.62
C PHE A 68 -19.29 -14.94 2.49
N VAL A 69 -19.40 -14.05 1.50
CA VAL A 69 -20.55 -13.15 1.35
C VAL A 69 -21.14 -13.17 -0.07
N ALA A 70 -20.49 -13.85 -1.01
CA ALA A 70 -20.81 -13.83 -2.43
C ALA A 70 -20.93 -12.36 -2.94
N GLN A 71 -21.98 -11.99 -3.60
CA GLN A 71 -22.20 -10.63 -4.11
C GLN A 71 -22.82 -9.66 -3.07
N ARG A 72 -22.91 -10.03 -1.80
CA ARG A 72 -23.57 -9.23 -0.76
C ARG A 72 -22.60 -8.26 -0.07
N PHE A 73 -21.89 -7.45 -0.87
CA PHE A 73 -21.06 -6.34 -0.38
C PHE A 73 -21.24 -5.12 -1.28
N ARG A 74 -20.86 -3.96 -0.79
CA ARG A 74 -20.80 -2.72 -1.55
C ARG A 74 -19.35 -2.30 -1.65
N HIS A 75 -18.90 -2.01 -2.85
CA HIS A 75 -17.56 -1.50 -3.10
C HIS A 75 -17.65 0.01 -3.37
N HIS A 76 -16.86 0.78 -2.66
CA HIS A 76 -16.72 2.22 -2.82
C HIS A 76 -15.26 2.55 -3.13
N PHE A 77 -15.04 3.32 -4.19
CA PHE A 77 -13.71 3.77 -4.58
C PHE A 77 -13.44 5.16 -4.01
N LEU A 78 -12.27 5.32 -3.38
CA LEU A 78 -11.76 6.62 -2.95
C LEU A 78 -10.78 7.11 -4.01
N THR A 79 -11.23 8.07 -4.84
CA THR A 79 -10.47 8.53 -6.01
C THR A 79 -9.81 9.89 -5.81
N VAL A 80 -10.10 10.57 -4.70
CA VAL A 80 -9.50 11.88 -4.39
C VAL A 80 -8.31 11.71 -3.45
N ASN A 81 -7.13 12.11 -3.92
CA ASN A 81 -5.90 12.09 -3.14
C ASN A 81 -5.56 13.52 -2.68
N TYR A 82 -5.65 13.76 -1.39
CA TYR A 82 -5.30 15.05 -0.78
C TYR A 82 -3.89 15.08 -0.19
N ARG A 83 -3.25 13.92 -0.07
CA ARG A 83 -1.96 13.74 0.57
C ARG A 83 -0.81 13.91 -0.40
N THR A 84 -0.87 13.21 -1.52
CA THR A 84 0.21 13.16 -2.52
C THR A 84 0.02 14.28 -3.56
N PRO A 85 1.06 15.08 -3.85
CA PRO A 85 1.02 16.11 -4.87
C PRO A 85 0.75 15.57 -6.29
N GLN A 86 0.18 16.42 -7.15
CA GLN A 86 -0.21 16.06 -8.52
C GLN A 86 0.91 15.36 -9.32
N PRO A 87 2.16 15.88 -9.40
CA PRO A 87 3.19 15.23 -10.21
C PRO A 87 3.55 13.82 -9.76
N ILE A 88 3.44 13.55 -8.46
CA ILE A 88 3.69 12.22 -7.89
C ILE A 88 2.48 11.32 -8.14
N THR A 89 1.26 11.85 -8.01
CA THR A 89 0.02 11.12 -8.30
C THR A 89 -0.05 10.72 -9.77
N ASP A 90 0.35 11.57 -10.70
CA ASP A 90 0.37 11.26 -12.13
C ASP A 90 1.33 10.10 -12.43
N LEU A 91 2.52 10.13 -11.83
CA LEU A 91 3.48 9.04 -11.95
C LEU A 91 2.95 7.73 -11.36
N ALA A 92 2.33 7.80 -10.18
CA ALA A 92 1.72 6.64 -9.52
C ALA A 92 0.55 6.07 -10.34
N ASN A 93 -0.26 6.91 -10.99
CA ASN A 93 -1.32 6.47 -11.88
C ASN A 93 -0.80 5.71 -13.10
N GLY A 94 0.36 6.12 -13.66
CA GLY A 94 1.02 5.39 -14.73
C GLY A 94 1.43 3.97 -14.31
N LEU A 95 1.98 3.82 -13.10
CA LEU A 95 2.28 2.50 -12.55
C LEU A 95 1.00 1.70 -12.24
N LEU A 96 -0.04 2.36 -11.75
CA LEU A 96 -1.31 1.73 -11.43
C LEU A 96 -1.95 1.10 -12.68
N GLU A 97 -1.90 1.79 -13.81
CA GLU A 97 -2.38 1.27 -15.10
C GLU A 97 -1.63 0.00 -15.53
N MET A 98 -0.32 -0.06 -15.25
CA MET A 98 0.48 -1.26 -15.53
C MET A 98 0.18 -2.42 -14.58
N ILE A 99 -0.13 -2.14 -13.32
CA ILE A 99 -0.50 -3.14 -12.29
C ILE A 99 -1.90 -3.70 -12.57
N ASN A 100 -2.85 -2.81 -12.83
CA ASN A 100 -4.23 -3.15 -13.09
C ASN A 100 -4.86 -2.14 -14.07
N PRO A 101 -5.01 -2.50 -15.34
CA PRO A 101 -5.60 -1.62 -16.36
C PRO A 101 -7.02 -1.16 -16.09
N ASP A 102 -7.76 -1.88 -15.25
CA ASP A 102 -9.15 -1.55 -14.87
C ASP A 102 -9.21 -0.68 -13.61
N ALA A 103 -8.06 -0.35 -13.00
CA ALA A 103 -8.02 0.48 -11.80
C ALA A 103 -8.47 1.92 -12.11
N ILE A 104 -9.18 2.51 -11.16
CA ILE A 104 -9.62 3.91 -11.27
C ILE A 104 -8.46 4.80 -10.79
N PRO A 105 -7.92 5.68 -11.65
CA PRO A 105 -6.82 6.56 -11.26
C PRO A 105 -7.25 7.56 -10.19
N ALA A 106 -6.33 7.88 -9.29
CA ALA A 106 -6.54 8.90 -8.28
C ALA A 106 -6.41 10.31 -8.88
N THR A 107 -7.18 11.26 -8.35
CA THR A 107 -7.07 12.69 -8.66
C THR A 107 -6.45 13.41 -7.48
N ALA A 108 -5.30 14.05 -7.66
CA ALA A 108 -4.71 14.88 -6.63
C ALA A 108 -5.41 16.25 -6.58
N ILE A 109 -5.54 16.79 -5.37
CA ILE A 109 -6.06 18.16 -5.15
C ILE A 109 -4.95 19.14 -4.76
N ARG A 110 -3.73 18.67 -4.62
CA ARG A 110 -2.57 19.48 -4.26
C ARG A 110 -1.62 19.58 -5.44
N ASP A 111 -1.25 20.83 -5.77
CA ASP A 111 -0.08 21.06 -6.61
C ASP A 111 1.21 20.66 -5.87
N GLY A 112 2.31 20.55 -6.58
CA GLY A 112 3.58 20.23 -5.99
C GLY A 112 4.75 20.40 -6.96
N VAL A 113 5.95 20.13 -6.44
CA VAL A 113 7.15 20.19 -7.26
C VAL A 113 7.22 18.98 -8.21
N GLN A 114 7.79 19.20 -9.38
CA GLN A 114 8.01 18.12 -10.36
C GLN A 114 8.89 17.01 -9.77
N VAL A 115 8.62 15.78 -10.19
CA VAL A 115 9.45 14.63 -9.83
C VAL A 115 10.87 14.86 -10.42
N ARG A 116 11.86 14.78 -9.55
CA ARG A 116 13.27 14.91 -9.95
C ARG A 116 13.80 13.57 -10.43
N ARG A 117 14.52 13.58 -11.56
CA ARG A 117 15.23 12.40 -12.09
C ARG A 117 16.72 12.73 -12.16
N LEU A 118 17.53 11.88 -11.55
CA LEU A 118 18.99 12.01 -11.49
C LEU A 118 19.60 10.71 -12.00
N GLU A 119 20.52 10.81 -12.97
CA GLU A 119 21.23 9.64 -13.48
C GLU A 119 22.12 8.99 -12.44
N HIS A 120 22.72 9.81 -11.57
CA HIS A 120 23.63 9.37 -10.51
C HIS A 120 23.43 10.21 -9.25
N GLY A 121 23.67 9.60 -8.09
CA GLY A 121 23.66 10.25 -6.79
C GLY A 121 24.09 9.28 -5.71
N THR A 122 24.79 9.79 -4.69
CA THR A 122 25.18 8.98 -3.55
C THR A 122 24.22 9.28 -2.41
N TYR A 123 23.38 8.31 -2.09
CA TYR A 123 22.42 8.37 -1.00
C TYR A 123 22.57 7.13 -0.13
N ALA A 124 22.51 7.28 1.17
CA ALA A 124 22.48 6.16 2.09
C ALA A 124 21.02 5.71 2.31
N PRO A 125 20.68 4.44 2.03
CA PRO A 125 19.34 3.93 2.32
C PRO A 125 18.98 4.08 3.80
N GLY A 126 17.72 4.41 4.08
CA GLY A 126 17.20 4.62 5.42
C GLY A 126 16.36 5.88 5.56
N VAL A 127 15.98 6.20 6.80
CA VAL A 127 15.22 7.40 7.11
C VAL A 127 16.15 8.43 7.73
N HIS A 128 16.13 9.62 7.15
CA HIS A 128 16.97 10.76 7.57
C HIS A 128 16.06 11.90 8.02
N SER A 129 16.39 12.50 9.16
CA SER A 129 15.73 13.72 9.64
C SER A 129 16.49 14.93 9.14
N GLU A 130 15.78 15.89 8.56
CA GLU A 130 16.33 17.18 8.14
C GLU A 130 16.34 18.17 9.32
N GLU A 131 17.09 19.28 9.19
CA GLU A 131 17.22 20.29 10.25
C GLU A 131 15.89 20.95 10.62
N ASP A 132 14.94 21.00 9.68
CA ASP A 132 13.60 21.55 9.88
C ASP A 132 12.58 20.52 10.43
N GLY A 133 13.04 19.32 10.78
CA GLY A 133 12.23 18.23 11.31
C GLY A 133 11.49 17.39 10.27
N ARG A 134 11.67 17.66 8.98
CA ARG A 134 11.12 16.84 7.90
C ARG A 134 11.87 15.51 7.80
N LEU A 135 11.16 14.50 7.29
CA LEU A 135 11.71 13.17 7.12
C LEU A 135 11.92 12.86 5.63
N THR A 136 13.13 12.43 5.32
CA THR A 136 13.50 11.91 3.99
C THR A 136 13.73 10.42 4.07
N ALA A 137 12.96 9.63 3.33
CA ALA A 137 13.22 8.21 3.14
C ALA A 137 14.03 7.98 1.88
N VAL A 138 15.14 7.26 2.00
CA VAL A 138 15.93 6.77 0.87
C VAL A 138 15.70 5.27 0.75
N ILE A 139 15.07 4.87 -0.34
CA ILE A 139 14.53 3.52 -0.56
C ILE A 139 15.25 2.86 -1.72
N ASP A 140 15.69 1.63 -1.51
CA ASP A 140 16.28 0.75 -2.53
C ASP A 140 15.53 -0.59 -2.60
N ALA A 141 15.95 -1.47 -3.49
CA ALA A 141 15.31 -2.78 -3.68
C ALA A 141 15.38 -3.68 -2.42
N ALA A 142 16.36 -3.47 -1.55
CA ALA A 142 16.49 -4.27 -0.32
C ALA A 142 15.55 -3.78 0.79
N THR A 143 15.12 -2.53 0.75
CA THR A 143 14.36 -1.88 1.82
C THR A 143 12.93 -1.53 1.42
N ALA A 144 12.56 -1.66 0.15
CA ALA A 144 11.27 -1.23 -0.40
C ALA A 144 10.04 -1.72 0.40
N GLU A 145 10.06 -2.95 0.87
CA GLU A 145 8.94 -3.54 1.62
C GLU A 145 8.79 -2.96 3.05
N HIS A 146 9.84 -2.36 3.61
CA HIS A 146 9.84 -1.85 4.98
C HIS A 146 9.05 -0.55 5.15
N TYR A 147 8.76 0.16 4.07
CA TYR A 147 8.14 1.49 4.10
C TYR A 147 6.63 1.47 3.89
N LYS A 148 6.05 0.31 3.79
CA LYS A 148 4.60 0.14 3.64
C LYS A 148 3.85 0.71 4.85
N GLY A 149 2.76 1.45 4.60
CA GLY A 149 1.97 2.10 5.65
C GLY A 149 2.62 3.33 6.29
N LEU A 150 3.86 3.68 5.91
CA LEU A 150 4.57 4.87 6.40
C LEU A 150 4.40 6.06 5.44
N GLU A 151 4.74 7.26 5.91
CA GLU A 151 4.69 8.50 5.12
C GLU A 151 5.92 9.35 5.43
N PHE A 152 6.44 10.01 4.40
CA PHE A 152 7.62 10.85 4.50
C PHE A 152 7.41 12.15 3.71
N ASP A 153 8.02 13.23 4.17
CA ASP A 153 7.97 14.50 3.44
C ASP A 153 8.66 14.37 2.08
N HIS A 154 9.83 13.74 2.09
CA HIS A 154 10.64 13.52 0.89
C HIS A 154 10.96 12.03 0.73
N VAL A 155 10.86 11.55 -0.50
CA VAL A 155 11.28 10.19 -0.85
C VAL A 155 12.31 10.24 -1.98
N VAL A 156 13.37 9.48 -1.80
CA VAL A 156 14.40 9.20 -2.81
C VAL A 156 14.35 7.72 -3.11
N VAL A 157 14.07 7.35 -4.35
CA VAL A 157 14.04 5.95 -4.81
C VAL A 157 15.31 5.70 -5.62
N LEU A 158 16.09 4.72 -5.21
CA LEU A 158 17.34 4.32 -5.86
C LEU A 158 17.07 3.16 -6.81
N ASP A 159 17.54 3.29 -8.05
CA ASP A 159 17.41 2.30 -9.10
C ASP A 159 15.99 1.68 -9.19
N PRO A 160 14.95 2.46 -9.51
CA PRO A 160 13.57 1.99 -9.54
C PRO A 160 13.37 0.66 -10.28
N GLN A 161 14.08 0.45 -11.40
CA GLN A 161 14.01 -0.78 -12.17
C GLN A 161 14.43 -2.00 -11.34
N ARG A 162 15.41 -1.87 -10.45
CA ARG A 162 15.83 -2.96 -9.56
C ARG A 162 14.74 -3.35 -8.56
N ILE A 163 13.90 -2.40 -8.12
CA ILE A 163 12.75 -2.71 -7.26
C ILE A 163 11.74 -3.55 -8.03
N VAL A 164 11.48 -3.18 -9.29
CA VAL A 164 10.58 -3.94 -10.17
C VAL A 164 11.07 -5.37 -10.39
N ASP A 165 12.37 -5.52 -10.65
CA ASP A 165 12.98 -6.82 -10.97
C ASP A 165 13.18 -7.73 -9.74
N ALA A 166 13.10 -7.16 -8.53
CA ALA A 166 13.41 -7.88 -7.30
C ALA A 166 12.38 -8.96 -6.92
N SER A 167 11.13 -8.82 -7.35
CA SER A 167 10.06 -9.76 -7.00
C SER A 167 8.91 -9.72 -8.02
N PRO A 168 8.04 -10.75 -8.04
CA PRO A 168 6.82 -10.72 -8.84
C PRO A 168 5.89 -9.55 -8.50
N GLN A 169 5.97 -9.01 -7.28
CA GLN A 169 5.25 -7.82 -6.81
C GLN A 169 6.06 -6.53 -6.93
N GLY A 170 7.10 -6.52 -7.76
CA GLY A 170 8.02 -5.39 -7.87
C GLY A 170 7.35 -4.09 -8.32
N LEU A 171 6.38 -4.14 -9.23
CA LEU A 171 5.59 -2.97 -9.63
C LEU A 171 4.76 -2.41 -8.48
N GLN A 172 4.10 -3.27 -7.72
CA GLN A 172 3.35 -2.88 -6.52
C GLN A 172 4.29 -2.27 -5.47
N ASN A 173 5.46 -2.86 -5.25
CA ASN A 173 6.45 -2.33 -4.32
C ASN A 173 6.93 -0.94 -4.76
N LEU A 174 7.20 -0.73 -6.05
CA LEU A 174 7.57 0.58 -6.58
C LEU A 174 6.44 1.60 -6.42
N TYR A 175 5.21 1.21 -6.74
CA TYR A 175 4.01 2.05 -6.51
C TYR A 175 3.88 2.47 -5.04
N VAL A 176 4.06 1.53 -4.11
CA VAL A 176 4.08 1.82 -2.67
C VAL A 176 5.17 2.82 -2.33
N CYS A 177 6.41 2.62 -2.77
CA CYS A 177 7.53 3.52 -2.48
C CYS A 177 7.24 4.96 -2.95
N ILE A 178 6.75 5.13 -4.17
CA ILE A 178 6.44 6.44 -4.76
C ILE A 178 5.34 7.15 -3.98
N THR A 179 4.29 6.44 -3.60
CA THR A 179 3.13 6.99 -2.90
C THR A 179 3.38 7.31 -1.42
N ARG A 180 4.57 7.02 -0.89
CA ARG A 180 4.98 7.43 0.48
C ARG A 180 5.35 8.90 0.58
N ALA A 181 5.65 9.57 -0.54
CA ALA A 181 6.06 10.97 -0.58
C ALA A 181 4.86 11.91 -0.43
N THR A 182 4.94 12.83 0.53
CA THR A 182 3.91 13.85 0.75
C THR A 182 4.29 15.23 0.22
N GLN A 183 5.57 15.49 -0.07
CA GLN A 183 6.06 16.78 -0.57
C GLN A 183 6.86 16.65 -1.87
N SER A 184 7.86 15.80 -1.91
CA SER A 184 8.69 15.62 -3.11
C SER A 184 9.17 14.19 -3.31
N LEU A 185 9.40 13.86 -4.58
CA LEU A 185 9.95 12.58 -5.02
C LEU A 185 11.18 12.81 -5.89
N THR A 186 12.24 12.07 -5.61
CA THR A 186 13.45 12.00 -6.43
C THR A 186 13.72 10.57 -6.83
N LEU A 187 13.90 10.32 -8.12
CA LEU A 187 14.32 9.04 -8.69
C LEU A 187 15.78 9.14 -9.04
N VAL A 188 16.59 8.16 -8.68
CA VAL A 188 18.04 8.15 -8.91
C VAL A 188 18.45 6.84 -9.57
N GLY A 189 19.23 6.93 -10.64
CA GLY A 189 19.75 5.77 -11.34
C GLY A 189 18.80 5.25 -12.42
N ASP A 190 18.79 3.93 -12.60
CA ASP A 190 18.01 3.27 -13.66
C ASP A 190 16.52 3.25 -13.35
N CYS A 191 15.77 4.02 -14.13
CA CYS A 191 14.29 4.04 -14.06
C CYS A 191 13.64 3.00 -15.00
N GLY A 192 14.41 2.39 -15.91
CA GLY A 192 13.89 1.45 -16.91
C GLY A 192 12.85 2.06 -17.84
N GLU A 193 12.00 1.19 -18.40
CA GLU A 193 10.86 1.59 -19.25
C GLU A 193 9.59 1.90 -18.44
N VAL A 194 9.67 1.74 -17.12
CA VAL A 194 8.49 1.79 -16.21
C VAL A 194 8.19 3.21 -15.74
N LEU A 195 9.18 4.08 -15.74
CA LEU A 195 9.14 5.47 -15.30
C LEU A 195 9.85 6.36 -16.35
#